data_9819629e045cc8a7f5751b8819d72c06
#
_entry.id   9819629e045cc8a7f5751b8819d72c06
#
_cell.length_a   1.000
_cell.length_b   1.000
_cell.length_c   1.000
_cell.angle_alpha   90.00
_cell.angle_beta   90.00
_cell.angle_gamma   90.00
#
_symmetry.space_group_name_H-M   'P 1'
#
loop_
_entity.id
_entity.type
_entity.pdbx_description
1 polymer ?
#
loop_
_entity_poly.entity_id
_entity_poly.type
_entity_poly.pdbx_seq_one_letter_code
_entity_poly.pdbx_strand_id
1 'polypeptide(L)'
;MIKSNVDNAASRIREHIRQTPFEKSELISKMTGAEVWLKMENQQFTGSFKFRGAINKMLSLNDAQRKSGIYAASTGNHGAAVALASKILGVPCIVYVPENSSEAKLENMRNFGADIKVFGSDCMEGEIEARKVADNTGGIYVSPYNDPEIVFGQGTIAEEIHSQCDGLDTIIVSVGGGGMISGVGGYLKSVWPDIEVIAASPENHAVMIKSCLLYTSPSPRDLLK
;
A
#
# COMPACT_ATOMS: atom_id res chain seq x y z
N MET A 1 2.71 15.93 -11.65
CA MET A 1 2.06 15.93 -10.31
C MET A 1 2.35 14.66 -9.52
N ILE A 2 2.11 13.44 -10.03
CA ILE A 2 2.37 12.21 -9.24
C ILE A 2 3.85 11.97 -8.97
N LYS A 3 4.72 12.20 -9.97
CA LYS A 3 6.17 12.04 -9.84
C LYS A 3 6.74 12.87 -8.69
N SER A 4 6.49 14.17 -8.67
CA SER A 4 7.03 15.06 -7.63
C SER A 4 6.57 14.68 -6.21
N ASN A 5 5.35 14.20 -6.05
CA ASN A 5 4.85 13.73 -4.76
C ASN A 5 5.51 12.40 -4.33
N VAL A 6 5.80 11.51 -5.29
CA VAL A 6 6.54 10.28 -5.01
C VAL A 6 8.00 10.59 -4.67
N ASP A 7 8.66 11.52 -5.38
CA ASP A 7 10.03 11.95 -5.07
C ASP A 7 10.10 12.57 -3.65
N ASN A 8 9.10 13.36 -3.26
CA ASN A 8 8.99 13.90 -1.91
C ASN A 8 8.76 12.78 -0.86
N ALA A 9 7.92 11.79 -1.18
CA ALA A 9 7.71 10.63 -0.33
C ALA A 9 9.00 9.81 -0.18
N ALA A 10 9.73 9.54 -1.28
CA ALA A 10 11.01 8.84 -1.28
C ALA A 10 12.04 9.55 -0.38
N SER A 11 12.15 10.86 -0.51
CA SER A 11 13.04 11.66 0.35
C SER A 11 12.64 11.58 1.83
N ARG A 12 11.33 11.59 2.12
CA ARG A 12 10.78 11.54 3.49
C ARG A 12 11.02 10.21 4.17
N ILE A 13 10.92 9.09 3.44
CA ILE A 13 10.97 7.75 4.03
C ILE A 13 12.31 7.05 3.90
N ARG A 14 13.28 7.61 3.18
CA ARG A 14 14.56 6.98 2.83
C ARG A 14 15.29 6.33 4.00
N GLU A 15 15.34 7.01 5.14
CA GLU A 15 16.03 6.52 6.34
C GLU A 15 15.23 5.46 7.11
N HIS A 16 13.97 5.26 6.76
CA HIS A 16 13.05 4.37 7.47
C HIS A 16 12.74 3.07 6.72
N ILE A 17 13.15 2.94 5.47
CA ILE A 17 12.87 1.78 4.62
C ILE A 17 14.17 1.11 4.14
N ARG A 18 14.03 -0.11 3.65
CA ARG A 18 15.08 -0.75 2.85
C ARG A 18 14.90 -0.38 1.39
N GLN A 19 15.96 0.00 0.71
CA GLN A 19 16.01 -0.10 -0.73
C GLN A 19 16.04 -1.59 -1.09
N THR A 20 14.97 -2.09 -1.69
CA THR A 20 14.85 -3.52 -1.97
C THR A 20 15.59 -3.89 -3.25
N PRO A 21 16.12 -5.13 -3.36
CA PRO A 21 16.76 -5.59 -4.57
C PRO A 21 15.82 -5.56 -5.77
N PHE A 22 16.40 -5.31 -6.95
CA PHE A 22 15.78 -5.46 -8.25
C PHE A 22 16.63 -6.45 -9.03
N GLU A 23 16.19 -7.72 -9.09
CA GLU A 23 17.00 -8.84 -9.51
C GLU A 23 16.41 -9.57 -10.71
N LYS A 24 17.28 -9.93 -11.65
CA LYS A 24 16.90 -10.74 -12.81
C LYS A 24 16.56 -12.16 -12.37
N SER A 25 15.42 -12.67 -12.80
CA SER A 25 15.02 -14.05 -12.60
C SER A 25 15.37 -14.90 -13.82
N GLU A 26 16.48 -15.61 -13.77
CA GLU A 26 16.90 -16.49 -14.87
C GLU A 26 15.87 -17.59 -15.18
N LEU A 27 15.24 -18.12 -14.12
CA LEU A 27 14.22 -19.16 -14.28
C LEU A 27 12.99 -18.65 -15.05
N ILE A 28 12.42 -17.50 -14.59
CA ILE A 28 11.22 -16.96 -15.23
C ILE A 28 11.55 -16.43 -16.63
N SER A 29 12.71 -15.82 -16.79
CA SER A 29 13.16 -15.33 -18.10
C SER A 29 13.26 -16.49 -19.13
N LYS A 30 13.82 -17.62 -18.72
CA LYS A 30 13.89 -18.83 -19.55
C LYS A 30 12.50 -19.40 -19.90
N MET A 31 11.57 -19.37 -18.94
CA MET A 31 10.21 -19.90 -19.14
C MET A 31 9.38 -19.04 -20.09
N THR A 32 9.57 -17.75 -20.07
CA THR A 32 8.75 -16.77 -20.83
C THR A 32 9.37 -16.32 -22.14
N GLY A 33 10.69 -16.50 -22.31
CA GLY A 33 11.44 -15.93 -23.42
C GLY A 33 11.64 -14.41 -23.34
N ALA A 34 11.28 -13.79 -22.23
CA ALA A 34 11.47 -12.37 -21.94
C ALA A 34 12.52 -12.17 -20.85
N GLU A 35 13.08 -10.99 -20.76
CA GLU A 35 13.97 -10.62 -19.66
C GLU A 35 13.13 -10.18 -18.46
N VAL A 36 13.04 -11.03 -17.42
CA VAL A 36 12.16 -10.81 -16.27
C VAL A 36 12.95 -10.43 -15.02
N TRP A 37 12.58 -9.30 -14.43
CA TRP A 37 13.17 -8.75 -13.21
C TRP A 37 12.15 -8.74 -12.08
N LEU A 38 12.60 -8.96 -10.86
CA LEU A 38 11.78 -9.00 -9.65
C LEU A 38 12.18 -7.88 -8.69
N LYS A 39 11.24 -7.02 -8.35
CA LYS A 39 11.39 -6.05 -7.25
C LYS A 39 10.99 -6.72 -5.94
N MET A 40 11.98 -6.98 -5.09
CA MET A 40 11.87 -7.89 -3.95
C MET A 40 11.22 -7.23 -2.71
N GLU A 41 9.97 -6.79 -2.82
CA GLU A 41 9.26 -6.13 -1.70
C GLU A 41 8.96 -7.06 -0.50
N ASN A 42 9.10 -8.38 -0.65
CA ASN A 42 9.11 -9.34 0.45
C ASN A 42 10.33 -9.17 1.37
N GLN A 43 11.36 -8.46 0.96
CA GLN A 43 12.53 -8.14 1.77
C GLN A 43 12.40 -6.81 2.54
N GLN A 44 11.28 -6.08 2.42
CA GLN A 44 11.00 -4.91 3.25
C GLN A 44 10.82 -5.33 4.73
N PHE A 45 10.98 -4.42 5.68
CA PHE A 45 10.97 -4.70 7.12
C PHE A 45 9.76 -5.51 7.62
N THR A 46 8.58 -5.31 7.04
CA THR A 46 7.37 -6.08 7.38
C THR A 46 7.07 -7.23 6.41
N GLY A 47 8.03 -7.58 5.55
CA GLY A 47 7.85 -8.63 4.53
C GLY A 47 6.94 -8.22 3.37
N SER A 48 6.63 -6.92 3.21
CA SER A 48 5.79 -6.41 2.13
C SER A 48 5.97 -4.92 1.89
N PHE A 49 5.58 -4.46 0.70
CA PHE A 49 5.59 -3.06 0.28
C PHE A 49 4.74 -2.12 1.15
N LYS A 50 3.79 -2.65 1.90
CA LYS A 50 2.82 -1.86 2.69
C LYS A 50 3.48 -0.89 3.66
N PHE A 51 4.66 -1.22 4.15
CA PHE A 51 5.40 -0.38 5.07
C PHE A 51 5.77 0.99 4.47
N ARG A 52 6.07 1.05 3.16
CA ARG A 52 6.40 2.30 2.47
C ARG A 52 5.29 3.34 2.59
N GLY A 53 4.05 2.93 2.27
CA GLY A 53 2.90 3.81 2.38
C GLY A 53 2.57 4.17 3.83
N ALA A 54 2.59 3.19 4.74
CA ALA A 54 2.28 3.42 6.14
C ALA A 54 3.23 4.45 6.79
N ILE A 55 4.53 4.26 6.64
CA ILE A 55 5.52 5.19 7.21
C ILE A 55 5.45 6.57 6.51
N ASN A 56 5.22 6.62 5.18
CA ASN A 56 5.06 7.88 4.48
C ASN A 56 3.85 8.67 4.97
N LYS A 57 2.69 8.01 5.11
CA LYS A 57 1.48 8.62 5.68
C LYS A 57 1.75 9.18 7.05
N MET A 58 2.35 8.42 7.94
CA MET A 58 2.55 8.84 9.32
C MET A 58 3.60 9.94 9.47
N LEU A 59 4.64 9.96 8.64
CA LEU A 59 5.62 11.04 8.60
C LEU A 59 5.05 12.34 7.99
N SER A 60 4.01 12.25 7.15
CA SER A 60 3.32 13.44 6.60
C SER A 60 2.41 14.14 7.63
N LEU A 61 2.07 13.47 8.72
CA LEU A 61 1.25 14.04 9.81
C LEU A 61 2.09 14.98 10.69
N ASN A 62 1.47 16.03 11.20
CA ASN A 62 2.09 16.85 12.24
C ASN A 62 2.05 16.14 13.61
N ASP A 63 2.78 16.68 14.58
CA ASP A 63 2.91 16.06 15.91
C ASP A 63 1.58 15.92 16.67
N ALA A 64 0.69 16.88 16.52
CA ALA A 64 -0.62 16.84 17.16
C ALA A 64 -1.48 15.70 16.56
N GLN A 65 -1.47 15.57 15.23
CA GLN A 65 -2.16 14.48 14.52
C GLN A 65 -1.59 13.10 14.90
N ARG A 66 -0.28 12.96 15.00
CA ARG A 66 0.33 11.70 15.43
C ARG A 66 -0.06 11.32 16.86
N LYS A 67 -0.07 12.30 17.77
CA LYS A 67 -0.42 12.10 19.19
C LYS A 67 -1.89 11.82 19.43
N SER A 68 -2.79 12.18 18.51
CA SER A 68 -4.23 11.88 18.65
C SER A 68 -4.58 10.40 18.48
N GLY A 69 -3.61 9.57 18.10
CA GLY A 69 -3.75 8.13 17.97
C GLY A 69 -3.92 7.68 16.51
N ILE A 70 -3.33 6.54 16.19
CA ILE A 70 -3.34 5.92 14.87
C ILE A 70 -4.26 4.71 14.89
N TYR A 71 -5.13 4.63 13.91
CA TYR A 71 -6.12 3.56 13.76
C TYR A 71 -5.97 2.88 12.39
N ALA A 72 -6.05 1.57 12.37
CA ALA A 72 -6.09 0.78 11.13
C ALA A 72 -7.03 -0.43 11.29
N ALA A 73 -7.44 -1.02 10.19
CA ALA A 73 -8.15 -2.29 10.18
C ALA A 73 -7.49 -3.23 9.17
N SER A 74 -6.89 -4.31 9.65
CA SER A 74 -6.24 -5.31 8.78
C SER A 74 -5.69 -6.48 9.60
N THR A 75 -5.88 -7.70 9.12
CA THR A 75 -5.27 -8.91 9.70
C THR A 75 -3.91 -9.26 9.07
N GLY A 76 -3.42 -8.46 8.13
CA GLY A 76 -2.25 -8.82 7.31
C GLY A 76 -1.20 -7.71 7.25
N ASN A 77 -0.58 -7.63 6.07
CA ASN A 77 0.57 -6.76 5.80
C ASN A 77 0.36 -5.28 6.13
N HIS A 78 -0.87 -4.76 5.99
CA HIS A 78 -1.14 -3.37 6.31
C HIS A 78 -1.14 -3.11 7.82
N GLY A 79 -1.77 -3.98 8.61
CA GLY A 79 -1.75 -3.89 10.07
C GLY A 79 -0.33 -3.94 10.62
N ALA A 80 0.50 -4.89 10.16
CA ALA A 80 1.90 -4.99 10.52
C ALA A 80 2.70 -3.72 10.12
N ALA A 81 2.42 -3.17 8.94
CA ALA A 81 3.09 -1.96 8.45
C ALA A 81 2.77 -0.73 9.31
N VAL A 82 1.49 -0.52 9.66
CA VAL A 82 1.05 0.59 10.52
C VAL A 82 1.62 0.41 11.94
N ALA A 83 1.59 -0.81 12.47
CA ALA A 83 2.15 -1.13 13.79
C ALA A 83 3.65 -0.79 13.86
N LEU A 84 4.45 -1.23 12.89
CA LEU A 84 5.89 -0.92 12.85
C LEU A 84 6.15 0.58 12.68
N ALA A 85 5.42 1.26 11.80
CA ALA A 85 5.56 2.70 11.62
C ALA A 85 5.24 3.47 12.91
N SER A 86 4.18 3.07 13.62
CA SER A 86 3.80 3.64 14.92
C SER A 86 4.88 3.43 15.97
N LYS A 87 5.46 2.23 16.04
CA LYS A 87 6.57 1.91 16.94
C LYS A 87 7.79 2.80 16.70
N ILE A 88 8.18 2.96 15.44
CA ILE A 88 9.33 3.80 15.04
C ILE A 88 9.10 5.26 15.45
N LEU A 89 7.88 5.76 15.29
CA LEU A 89 7.54 7.14 15.61
C LEU A 89 7.12 7.37 17.06
N GLY A 90 7.04 6.32 17.89
CA GLY A 90 6.66 6.41 19.30
C GLY A 90 5.21 6.89 19.51
N VAL A 91 4.28 6.52 18.61
CA VAL A 91 2.88 6.94 18.67
C VAL A 91 1.96 5.76 18.97
N PRO A 92 0.83 5.97 19.70
CA PRO A 92 -0.12 4.90 19.99
C PRO A 92 -0.82 4.42 18.70
N CYS A 93 -0.99 3.11 18.58
CA CYS A 93 -1.61 2.47 17.42
C CYS A 93 -2.60 1.40 17.83
N ILE A 94 -3.82 1.47 17.30
CA ILE A 94 -4.86 0.47 17.48
C ILE A 94 -5.18 -0.15 16.13
N VAL A 95 -5.09 -1.49 16.05
CA VAL A 95 -5.42 -2.24 14.83
C VAL A 95 -6.66 -3.09 15.10
N TYR A 96 -7.72 -2.84 14.35
CA TYR A 96 -8.96 -3.61 14.39
C TYR A 96 -8.83 -4.86 13.51
N VAL A 97 -9.27 -5.99 14.05
CA VAL A 97 -9.20 -7.29 13.40
C VAL A 97 -10.50 -8.07 13.66
N PRO A 98 -11.00 -8.89 12.72
CA PRO A 98 -12.17 -9.72 12.95
C PRO A 98 -11.86 -10.90 13.88
N GLU A 99 -12.92 -11.47 14.46
CA GLU A 99 -12.86 -12.56 15.46
C GLU A 99 -12.13 -13.82 14.97
N ASN A 100 -12.20 -14.10 13.66
CA ASN A 100 -11.57 -15.27 13.04
C ASN A 100 -10.11 -15.07 12.63
N SER A 101 -9.45 -14.04 13.16
CA SER A 101 -8.05 -13.70 12.83
C SER A 101 -7.08 -14.75 13.35
N SER A 102 -6.08 -15.11 12.53
CA SER A 102 -5.00 -16.04 12.92
C SER A 102 -4.13 -15.45 14.02
N GLU A 103 -3.96 -16.15 15.13
CA GLU A 103 -3.16 -15.71 16.27
C GLU A 103 -1.72 -15.38 15.88
N ALA A 104 -1.09 -16.14 14.98
CA ALA A 104 0.26 -15.84 14.49
C ALA A 104 0.38 -14.46 13.81
N LYS A 105 -0.67 -14.02 13.10
CA LYS A 105 -0.70 -12.68 12.50
C LYS A 105 -0.91 -11.59 13.55
N LEU A 106 -1.72 -11.85 14.56
CA LEU A 106 -1.96 -10.93 15.67
C LEU A 106 -0.70 -10.74 16.51
N GLU A 107 0.00 -11.84 16.80
CA GLU A 107 1.26 -11.80 17.55
C GLU A 107 2.32 -10.97 16.83
N ASN A 108 2.43 -11.09 15.51
CA ASN A 108 3.36 -10.27 14.73
C ASN A 108 3.05 -8.76 14.87
N MET A 109 1.78 -8.36 14.84
CA MET A 109 1.40 -6.96 15.03
C MET A 109 1.65 -6.48 16.48
N ARG A 110 1.39 -7.34 17.49
CA ARG A 110 1.73 -7.03 18.89
C ARG A 110 3.24 -6.87 19.10
N ASN A 111 4.06 -7.69 18.45
CA ASN A 111 5.52 -7.57 18.48
C ASN A 111 6.01 -6.24 17.89
N PHE A 112 5.26 -5.66 16.96
CA PHE A 112 5.47 -4.30 16.48
C PHE A 112 4.84 -3.23 17.36
N GLY A 113 4.21 -3.59 18.48
CA GLY A 113 3.70 -2.66 19.50
C GLY A 113 2.30 -2.12 19.24
N ALA A 114 1.52 -2.72 18.34
CA ALA A 114 0.12 -2.35 18.16
C ALA A 114 -0.76 -2.91 19.29
N ASP A 115 -1.71 -2.12 19.73
CA ASP A 115 -2.86 -2.59 20.49
C ASP A 115 -3.89 -3.21 19.52
N ILE A 116 -4.29 -4.46 19.78
CA ILE A 116 -5.20 -5.20 18.92
C ILE A 116 -6.60 -5.16 19.50
N LYS A 117 -7.56 -4.68 18.72
CA LYS A 117 -8.99 -4.75 19.05
C LYS A 117 -9.70 -5.71 18.12
N VAL A 118 -10.25 -6.77 18.71
CA VAL A 118 -11.11 -7.71 17.99
C VAL A 118 -12.50 -7.08 17.85
N PHE A 119 -12.98 -6.98 16.60
CA PHE A 119 -14.29 -6.40 16.31
C PHE A 119 -14.86 -6.94 14.98
N GLY A 120 -16.08 -7.47 15.06
CA GLY A 120 -16.84 -7.95 13.92
C GLY A 120 -16.35 -9.29 13.37
N SER A 121 -17.06 -9.75 12.35
CA SER A 121 -16.86 -11.04 11.69
C SER A 121 -15.98 -10.95 10.44
N ASP A 122 -15.81 -9.73 9.89
CA ASP A 122 -15.00 -9.48 8.70
C ASP A 122 -14.19 -8.17 8.78
N CYS A 123 -13.31 -7.97 7.80
CA CYS A 123 -12.43 -6.80 7.76
C CYS A 123 -13.18 -5.49 7.49
N MET A 124 -14.35 -5.52 6.88
CA MET A 124 -15.13 -4.31 6.55
C MET A 124 -15.77 -3.75 7.81
N GLU A 125 -16.35 -4.59 8.68
CA GLU A 125 -16.89 -4.18 9.97
C GLU A 125 -15.79 -3.54 10.83
N GLY A 126 -14.60 -4.16 10.88
CA GLY A 126 -13.45 -3.60 11.57
C GLY A 126 -12.99 -2.25 10.99
N GLU A 127 -13.05 -2.08 9.67
CA GLU A 127 -12.70 -0.81 9.02
C GLU A 127 -13.71 0.30 9.37
N ILE A 128 -14.99 0.00 9.30
CA ILE A 128 -16.07 0.96 9.65
C ILE A 128 -15.92 1.43 11.10
N GLU A 129 -15.69 0.51 12.04
CA GLU A 129 -15.52 0.86 13.44
C GLU A 129 -14.22 1.63 13.68
N ALA A 130 -13.10 1.24 13.05
CA ALA A 130 -11.84 1.95 13.16
C ALA A 130 -11.95 3.41 12.68
N ARG A 131 -12.65 3.66 11.57
CA ARG A 131 -12.92 5.01 11.06
C ARG A 131 -13.78 5.81 12.02
N LYS A 132 -14.89 5.23 12.47
CA LYS A 132 -15.81 5.86 13.42
C LYS A 132 -15.10 6.25 14.73
N VAL A 133 -14.24 5.36 15.27
CA VAL A 133 -13.50 5.67 16.49
C VAL A 133 -12.44 6.75 16.24
N ALA A 134 -11.74 6.69 15.11
CA ALA A 134 -10.81 7.74 14.72
C ALA A 134 -11.50 9.11 14.63
N ASP A 135 -12.65 9.20 13.97
CA ASP A 135 -13.43 10.43 13.85
C ASP A 135 -13.89 10.96 15.22
N ASN A 136 -14.37 10.08 16.10
CA ASN A 136 -14.87 10.47 17.42
C ASN A 136 -13.77 10.90 18.40
N THR A 137 -12.56 10.39 18.22
CA THR A 137 -11.41 10.69 19.10
C THR A 137 -10.49 11.78 18.54
N GLY A 138 -10.74 12.23 17.31
CA GLY A 138 -9.82 13.10 16.56
C GLY A 138 -8.53 12.41 16.12
N GLY A 139 -8.52 11.07 16.14
CA GLY A 139 -7.40 10.25 15.69
C GLY A 139 -7.34 10.12 14.18
N ILE A 140 -6.33 9.42 13.69
CA ILE A 140 -6.09 9.26 12.25
C ILE A 140 -6.28 7.79 11.84
N TYR A 141 -7.26 7.55 10.97
CA TYR A 141 -7.37 6.26 10.28
C TYR A 141 -6.40 6.19 9.11
N VAL A 142 -5.52 5.17 9.12
CA VAL A 142 -4.55 4.93 8.04
C VAL A 142 -5.12 3.89 7.08
N SER A 143 -5.55 4.35 5.91
CA SER A 143 -6.14 3.50 4.87
C SER A 143 -5.10 2.57 4.25
N PRO A 144 -5.44 1.32 3.89
CA PRO A 144 -4.52 0.41 3.21
C PRO A 144 -4.22 0.76 1.74
N TYR A 145 -4.98 1.68 1.11
CA TYR A 145 -4.84 2.02 -0.31
C TYR A 145 -5.46 3.37 -0.72
N ASN A 146 -6.53 3.83 -0.08
CA ASN A 146 -7.29 5.02 -0.49
C ASN A 146 -6.89 6.26 0.30
N ASP A 147 -5.64 6.69 0.13
CA ASP A 147 -5.05 7.88 0.71
C ASP A 147 -3.87 8.33 -0.18
N PRO A 148 -3.80 9.59 -0.60
CA PRO A 148 -2.72 10.08 -1.46
C PRO A 148 -1.32 9.79 -0.92
N GLU A 149 -1.08 9.98 0.38
CA GLU A 149 0.23 9.73 0.99
C GLU A 149 0.57 8.23 1.01
N ILE A 150 -0.44 7.35 1.15
CA ILE A 150 -0.24 5.90 0.97
C ILE A 150 0.16 5.60 -0.49
N VAL A 151 -0.56 6.15 -1.46
CA VAL A 151 -0.26 5.96 -2.90
C VAL A 151 1.16 6.46 -3.22
N PHE A 152 1.55 7.63 -2.75
CA PHE A 152 2.88 8.18 -2.99
C PHE A 152 3.97 7.36 -2.31
N GLY A 153 3.74 6.88 -1.09
CA GLY A 153 4.66 5.97 -0.41
C GLY A 153 4.86 4.65 -1.16
N GLN A 154 3.79 4.05 -1.70
CA GLN A 154 3.90 2.86 -2.55
C GLN A 154 4.60 3.16 -3.88
N GLY A 155 4.43 4.37 -4.41
CA GLY A 155 5.10 4.85 -5.62
C GLY A 155 6.62 4.87 -5.51
N THR A 156 7.19 4.92 -4.30
CA THR A 156 8.65 4.88 -4.08
C THR A 156 9.31 3.58 -4.57
N ILE A 157 8.52 2.52 -4.76
CA ILE A 157 8.97 1.30 -5.45
C ILE A 157 9.44 1.64 -6.86
N ALA A 158 8.68 2.46 -7.56
CA ALA A 158 8.96 2.86 -8.93
C ALA A 158 10.14 3.84 -9.02
N GLU A 159 10.30 4.72 -8.04
CA GLU A 159 11.47 5.60 -7.93
C GLU A 159 12.74 4.77 -7.77
N GLU A 160 12.72 3.75 -6.92
CA GLU A 160 13.86 2.82 -6.78
C GLU A 160 14.11 2.04 -8.08
N ILE A 161 13.08 1.49 -8.74
CA ILE A 161 13.23 0.79 -10.03
C ILE A 161 13.87 1.71 -11.06
N HIS A 162 13.41 2.95 -11.19
CA HIS A 162 13.95 3.94 -12.10
C HIS A 162 15.43 4.27 -11.84
N SER A 163 15.86 4.16 -10.57
CA SER A 163 17.28 4.33 -10.21
C SER A 163 18.12 3.06 -10.39
N GLN A 164 17.51 1.89 -10.53
CA GLN A 164 18.15 0.58 -10.59
C GLN A 164 18.26 0.00 -12.02
N CYS A 165 17.54 0.57 -13.00
CA CYS A 165 17.65 0.18 -14.41
C CYS A 165 17.36 1.35 -15.35
N ASP A 166 17.84 1.23 -16.59
CA ASP A 166 17.74 2.29 -17.60
C ASP A 166 16.37 2.33 -18.32
N GLY A 167 15.55 1.28 -18.21
CA GLY A 167 14.23 1.21 -18.82
C GLY A 167 13.57 -0.17 -18.67
N LEU A 168 12.25 -0.17 -18.84
CA LEU A 168 11.40 -1.36 -18.88
C LEU A 168 10.33 -1.19 -19.96
N ASP A 169 10.02 -2.25 -20.68
CA ASP A 169 8.90 -2.27 -21.64
C ASP A 169 7.57 -2.43 -20.89
N THR A 170 7.56 -3.28 -19.87
CA THR A 170 6.34 -3.65 -19.16
C THR A 170 6.60 -3.78 -17.65
N ILE A 171 5.64 -3.36 -16.85
CA ILE A 171 5.59 -3.67 -15.41
C ILE A 171 4.27 -4.38 -15.07
N ILE A 172 4.38 -5.48 -14.33
CA ILE A 172 3.22 -6.22 -13.82
C ILE A 172 3.08 -5.90 -12.32
N VAL A 173 1.92 -5.37 -11.93
CA VAL A 173 1.64 -4.95 -10.56
C VAL A 173 0.42 -5.68 -10.02
N SER A 174 0.53 -6.30 -8.84
CA SER A 174 -0.61 -6.91 -8.17
C SER A 174 -1.61 -5.85 -7.69
N VAL A 175 -2.92 -6.10 -7.91
CA VAL A 175 -3.99 -5.15 -7.60
C VAL A 175 -5.00 -5.74 -6.63
N GLY A 176 -5.09 -5.10 -5.45
CA GLY A 176 -6.23 -5.22 -4.55
C GLY A 176 -7.03 -3.91 -4.57
N GLY A 177 -6.78 -3.00 -3.64
CA GLY A 177 -7.42 -1.68 -3.57
C GLY A 177 -6.80 -0.58 -4.45
N GLY A 178 -5.85 -0.89 -5.33
CA GLY A 178 -5.32 0.03 -6.34
C GLY A 178 -4.19 0.96 -5.91
N GLY A 179 -3.90 1.12 -4.60
CA GLY A 179 -2.91 2.10 -4.12
C GLY A 179 -1.49 1.90 -4.67
N MET A 180 -1.03 0.64 -4.78
CA MET A 180 0.31 0.35 -5.31
C MET A 180 0.39 0.63 -6.82
N ILE A 181 -0.53 0.11 -7.62
CA ILE A 181 -0.50 0.32 -9.07
C ILE A 181 -0.66 1.79 -9.44
N SER A 182 -1.46 2.55 -8.68
CA SER A 182 -1.63 4.00 -8.88
C SER A 182 -0.33 4.76 -8.64
N GLY A 183 0.40 4.44 -7.57
CA GLY A 183 1.69 5.05 -7.26
C GLY A 183 2.77 4.64 -8.25
N VAL A 184 2.96 3.33 -8.43
CA VAL A 184 4.00 2.75 -9.29
C VAL A 184 3.75 3.10 -10.76
N GLY A 185 2.57 2.80 -11.27
CA GLY A 185 2.23 3.07 -12.68
C GLY A 185 2.24 4.55 -13.00
N GLY A 186 1.71 5.40 -12.10
CA GLY A 186 1.72 6.85 -12.28
C GLY A 186 3.12 7.44 -12.30
N TYR A 187 4.04 6.95 -11.48
CA TYR A 187 5.44 7.37 -11.51
C TYR A 187 6.13 6.90 -12.80
N LEU A 188 6.07 5.59 -13.10
CA LEU A 188 6.76 5.04 -14.27
C LEU A 188 6.25 5.63 -15.58
N LYS A 189 4.95 5.84 -15.74
CA LYS A 189 4.40 6.55 -16.91
C LYS A 189 4.91 7.98 -17.06
N SER A 190 5.34 8.62 -15.99
CA SER A 190 5.90 9.97 -16.03
C SER A 190 7.39 10.02 -16.43
N VAL A 191 8.14 8.94 -16.23
CA VAL A 191 9.57 8.82 -16.58
C VAL A 191 9.81 7.97 -17.82
N TRP A 192 8.97 6.96 -18.04
CA TRP A 192 8.93 6.10 -19.24
C TRP A 192 7.51 6.10 -19.81
N PRO A 193 7.14 7.08 -20.67
CA PRO A 193 5.75 7.25 -21.14
C PRO A 193 5.18 6.03 -21.86
N ASP A 194 6.03 5.29 -22.56
CA ASP A 194 5.64 4.12 -23.38
C ASP A 194 5.54 2.82 -22.58
N ILE A 195 5.98 2.80 -21.30
CA ILE A 195 5.91 1.57 -20.48
C ILE A 195 4.49 1.02 -20.42
N GLU A 196 4.33 -0.27 -20.61
CA GLU A 196 3.05 -0.95 -20.39
C GLU A 196 2.88 -1.26 -18.89
N VAL A 197 1.73 -0.90 -18.32
CA VAL A 197 1.39 -1.18 -16.92
C VAL A 197 0.27 -2.20 -16.86
N ILE A 198 0.60 -3.43 -16.44
CA ILE A 198 -0.34 -4.55 -16.38
C ILE A 198 -0.80 -4.73 -14.93
N ALA A 199 -2.12 -4.71 -14.73
CA ALA A 199 -2.77 -5.01 -13.46
C ALA A 199 -3.01 -6.52 -13.32
N ALA A 200 -2.42 -7.15 -12.31
CA ALA A 200 -2.66 -8.56 -11.99
C ALA A 200 -3.55 -8.68 -10.74
N SER A 201 -4.67 -9.39 -10.85
CA SER A 201 -5.60 -9.62 -9.74
C SER A 201 -6.08 -11.07 -9.74
N PRO A 202 -6.33 -11.69 -8.56
CA PRO A 202 -6.94 -13.01 -8.52
C PRO A 202 -8.32 -12.99 -9.16
N GLU A 203 -8.64 -14.00 -9.95
CA GLU A 203 -9.92 -14.11 -10.65
C GLU A 203 -11.13 -13.98 -9.71
N ASN A 204 -11.03 -14.63 -8.54
CA ASN A 204 -12.10 -14.63 -7.53
C ASN A 204 -12.14 -13.35 -6.69
N HIS A 205 -11.22 -12.40 -6.88
CA HIS A 205 -11.14 -11.18 -6.07
C HIS A 205 -10.74 -9.94 -6.89
N ALA A 206 -11.24 -9.85 -8.11
CA ALA A 206 -10.92 -8.78 -9.08
C ALA A 206 -11.82 -7.55 -8.89
N VAL A 207 -12.03 -7.07 -7.64
CA VAL A 207 -12.97 -5.98 -7.32
C VAL A 207 -12.62 -4.70 -8.07
N MET A 208 -11.37 -4.26 -8.08
CA MET A 208 -10.95 -3.04 -8.78
C MET A 208 -11.11 -3.14 -10.28
N ILE A 209 -10.77 -4.28 -10.89
CA ILE A 209 -10.95 -4.50 -12.33
C ILE A 209 -12.43 -4.41 -12.69
N LYS A 210 -13.30 -5.06 -11.93
CA LYS A 210 -14.76 -4.98 -12.12
C LYS A 210 -15.28 -3.55 -11.94
N SER A 211 -14.79 -2.83 -10.94
CA SER A 211 -15.18 -1.43 -10.71
C SER A 211 -14.76 -0.51 -11.86
N CYS A 212 -13.56 -0.69 -12.42
CA CYS A 212 -13.10 0.05 -13.59
C CYS A 212 -13.98 -0.22 -14.82
N LEU A 213 -14.35 -1.48 -15.06
CA LEU A 213 -15.23 -1.86 -16.17
C LEU A 213 -16.65 -1.28 -16.00
N LEU A 214 -17.18 -1.23 -14.78
CA LEU A 214 -18.47 -0.61 -14.48
C LEU A 214 -18.44 0.91 -14.64
N TYR A 215 -17.33 1.56 -14.29
CA TYR A 215 -17.17 3.00 -14.42
C TYR A 215 -17.05 3.46 -15.89
N THR A 216 -16.54 2.61 -16.77
CA THR A 216 -16.49 2.87 -18.23
C THR A 216 -17.80 2.62 -18.95
N SER A 217 -18.80 2.01 -18.29
CA SER A 217 -20.17 1.93 -18.82
C SER A 217 -20.86 3.28 -18.64
N PRO A 218 -21.57 3.81 -19.66
CA PRO A 218 -22.27 5.07 -19.54
C PRO A 218 -23.27 4.99 -18.38
N SER A 219 -23.17 5.94 -17.44
CA SER A 219 -24.12 6.03 -16.34
C SER A 219 -25.52 6.32 -16.92
N PRO A 220 -26.59 5.90 -16.26
CA PRO A 220 -27.96 6.29 -16.67
C PRO A 220 -28.14 7.81 -16.80
N ARG A 221 -27.30 8.62 -16.12
CA ARG A 221 -27.29 10.08 -16.23
C ARG A 221 -26.64 10.56 -17.55
N ASP A 222 -25.74 9.78 -18.12
CA ASP A 222 -25.07 10.13 -19.39
C ASP A 222 -25.96 9.77 -20.60
N LEU A 223 -26.90 8.87 -20.40
CA LEU A 223 -27.92 8.50 -21.40
C LEU A 223 -29.12 9.45 -21.47
N LEU A 224 -29.20 10.43 -20.56
CA LEU A 224 -30.28 11.42 -20.47
C LEU A 224 -29.84 12.81 -21.01
N LYS A 225 -28.70 12.92 -21.66
CA LYS A 225 -28.23 14.07 -22.43
C LYS A 225 -28.32 13.76 -23.92
#